data_5625387e0750f03256c1770cc812dcca
#
_entry.id   5625387e0750f03256c1770cc812dcca
#
_cell.length_a   1.000
_cell.length_b   1.000
_cell.length_c   1.000
_cell.angle_alpha   90.00
_cell.angle_beta   90.00
_cell.angle_gamma   90.00
#
_symmetry.space_group_name_H-M   'P 1'
#
loop_
_entity.id
_entity.type
_entity.pdbx_description
1 polymer ?
#
loop_
_entity_poly.entity_id
_entity_poly.type
_entity_poly.pdbx_seq_one_letter_code
_entity_poly.pdbx_strand_id
1 'polypeptide(L)'
;MPVHAPFTGAVLSIPERSERVVAAGEPLLTIGNPHDLEIVVELLSTEAVKVRPQMPARLEGWGGDQVVQGKVRLVEPHAFTKVSALGIEEKRTRVIIDVIDPPSGLGDGFRVIASIVLWQTDHATKLPASSLFRCETAQWCVFRLEGDRVRRTEVRINHRNSDEVELLSPLTDTVEVVRYPQSSLQDGQRVKLRTGP
;
A
#
# COMPACT_ATOMS: atom_id res chain seq x y z
N MET A 1 -19.16 21.17 -40.47
CA MET A 1 -18.42 22.11 -39.57
C MET A 1 -17.23 21.35 -38.99
N PRO A 2 -16.01 21.80 -39.16
CA PRO A 2 -14.85 21.10 -38.56
C PRO A 2 -14.86 21.26 -37.03
N VAL A 3 -14.52 20.17 -36.34
CA VAL A 3 -14.33 20.14 -34.87
C VAL A 3 -12.84 20.04 -34.63
N HIS A 4 -12.28 20.95 -33.84
CA HIS A 4 -10.87 21.01 -33.53
C HIS A 4 -10.61 20.56 -32.09
N ALA A 5 -9.45 19.90 -31.85
CA ALA A 5 -9.00 19.59 -30.52
C ALA A 5 -8.72 20.87 -29.72
N PRO A 6 -9.15 20.97 -28.46
CA PRO A 6 -8.95 22.16 -27.63
C PRO A 6 -7.51 22.32 -27.11
N PHE A 7 -6.71 21.25 -27.15
CA PHE A 7 -5.31 21.24 -26.74
C PHE A 7 -4.53 20.13 -27.49
N THR A 8 -3.21 20.16 -27.40
CA THR A 8 -2.32 19.14 -27.97
C THR A 8 -2.32 17.91 -27.07
N GLY A 9 -2.61 16.73 -27.63
CA GLY A 9 -2.67 15.46 -26.90
C GLY A 9 -2.81 14.27 -27.84
N ALA A 10 -2.84 13.09 -27.27
CA ALA A 10 -3.13 11.84 -27.98
C ALA A 10 -4.62 11.51 -27.87
N VAL A 11 -5.16 10.87 -28.89
CA VAL A 11 -6.52 10.30 -28.83
C VAL A 11 -6.49 9.05 -27.97
N LEU A 12 -7.13 9.08 -26.82
CA LEU A 12 -7.19 7.97 -25.87
C LEU A 12 -8.27 6.96 -26.26
N SER A 13 -9.45 7.44 -26.66
CA SER A 13 -10.55 6.59 -27.10
C SER A 13 -11.43 7.25 -28.13
N ILE A 14 -12.01 6.42 -29.00
CA ILE A 14 -13.04 6.80 -29.96
C ILE A 14 -14.20 5.81 -29.74
N PRO A 15 -15.31 6.23 -29.09
CA PRO A 15 -16.41 5.33 -28.75
C PRO A 15 -17.05 4.66 -29.99
N GLU A 16 -17.17 5.41 -31.09
CA GLU A 16 -17.75 4.91 -32.33
C GLU A 16 -17.02 5.48 -33.53
N ARG A 17 -16.58 4.62 -34.42
CA ARG A 17 -15.78 4.98 -35.62
C ARG A 17 -16.60 5.03 -36.93
N SER A 18 -17.87 4.56 -36.89
CA SER A 18 -18.72 4.55 -38.07
C SER A 18 -19.30 5.93 -38.34
N GLU A 19 -19.65 6.18 -39.61
CA GLU A 19 -20.41 7.36 -40.00
C GLU A 19 -21.79 7.32 -39.41
N ARG A 20 -22.19 8.37 -38.70
CA ARG A 20 -23.51 8.48 -38.05
C ARG A 20 -23.88 9.91 -37.76
N VAL A 21 -25.17 10.11 -37.50
CA VAL A 21 -25.69 11.36 -36.96
C VAL A 21 -25.40 11.40 -35.46
N VAL A 22 -24.78 12.46 -34.99
CA VAL A 22 -24.47 12.67 -33.59
C VAL A 22 -25.38 13.74 -32.98
N ALA A 23 -25.83 13.51 -31.77
CA ALA A 23 -26.61 14.50 -31.05
C ALA A 23 -25.72 15.64 -30.51
N ALA A 24 -26.30 16.81 -30.30
CA ALA A 24 -25.55 17.92 -29.67
C ALA A 24 -25.12 17.53 -28.24
N GLY A 25 -23.82 17.68 -27.95
CA GLY A 25 -23.23 17.31 -26.67
C GLY A 25 -22.77 15.85 -26.56
N GLU A 26 -22.95 15.05 -27.59
CA GLU A 26 -22.46 13.67 -27.62
C GLU A 26 -20.94 13.63 -27.73
N PRO A 27 -20.22 12.85 -26.89
CA PRO A 27 -18.76 12.75 -26.95
C PRO A 27 -18.32 12.01 -28.23
N LEU A 28 -17.44 12.63 -29.01
CA LEU A 28 -16.91 12.06 -30.26
C LEU A 28 -15.62 11.26 -30.01
N LEU A 29 -14.74 11.77 -29.16
CA LEU A 29 -13.48 11.15 -28.80
C LEU A 29 -12.97 11.73 -27.47
N THR A 30 -12.06 11.01 -26.83
CA THR A 30 -11.35 11.47 -25.64
C THR A 30 -9.91 11.76 -26.01
N ILE A 31 -9.43 12.97 -25.64
CA ILE A 31 -8.04 13.38 -25.82
C ILE A 31 -7.41 13.57 -24.45
N GLY A 32 -6.18 13.13 -24.29
CA GLY A 32 -5.41 13.32 -23.06
C GLY A 32 -3.90 13.34 -23.35
N ASN A 33 -3.14 13.68 -22.31
CA ASN A 33 -1.70 13.54 -22.34
C ASN A 33 -1.29 12.21 -21.69
N PRO A 34 -0.78 11.23 -22.42
CA PRO A 34 -0.41 9.93 -21.86
C PRO A 34 0.78 9.99 -20.89
N HIS A 35 1.49 11.11 -20.82
CA HIS A 35 2.58 11.34 -19.88
C HIS A 35 2.14 12.02 -18.59
N ASP A 36 0.87 12.46 -18.51
CA ASP A 36 0.29 13.17 -17.37
C ASP A 36 -0.79 12.30 -16.73
N LEU A 37 -0.35 11.16 -16.19
CA LEU A 37 -1.23 10.17 -15.56
C LEU A 37 -1.37 10.46 -14.07
N GLU A 38 -2.61 10.35 -13.61
CA GLU A 38 -2.92 10.35 -12.19
C GLU A 38 -3.62 9.05 -11.79
N ILE A 39 -3.39 8.60 -10.57
CA ILE A 39 -4.08 7.46 -10.00
C ILE A 39 -5.12 7.97 -9.01
N VAL A 40 -6.38 7.62 -9.24
CA VAL A 40 -7.48 7.94 -8.34
C VAL A 40 -7.78 6.73 -7.46
N VAL A 41 -7.56 6.87 -6.15
CA VAL A 41 -7.80 5.82 -5.17
C VAL A 41 -8.99 6.20 -4.30
N GLU A 42 -9.94 5.29 -4.16
CA GLU A 42 -11.09 5.48 -3.26
C GLU A 42 -10.83 4.78 -1.93
N LEU A 43 -10.42 5.52 -0.92
CA LEU A 43 -10.21 5.02 0.44
C LEU A 43 -11.47 5.17 1.29
N LEU A 44 -11.63 4.29 2.29
CA LEU A 44 -12.57 4.54 3.38
C LEU A 44 -12.23 5.87 4.04
N SER A 45 -13.23 6.66 4.39
CA SER A 45 -13.01 7.98 5.01
C SER A 45 -12.18 7.89 6.31
N THR A 46 -12.33 6.80 7.07
CA THR A 46 -11.57 6.51 8.29
C THR A 46 -10.08 6.22 8.02
N GLU A 47 -9.74 5.72 6.84
CA GLU A 47 -8.35 5.51 6.43
C GLU A 47 -7.75 6.77 5.78
N ALA A 48 -8.57 7.49 5.03
CA ALA A 48 -8.14 8.70 4.33
C ALA A 48 -7.63 9.80 5.28
N VAL A 49 -8.14 9.88 6.52
CA VAL A 49 -7.66 10.85 7.52
C VAL A 49 -6.19 10.66 7.92
N LYS A 50 -5.61 9.50 7.63
CA LYS A 50 -4.19 9.20 7.86
C LYS A 50 -3.30 9.68 6.71
N VAL A 51 -3.90 9.92 5.55
CA VAL A 51 -3.18 10.29 4.33
C VAL A 51 -3.03 11.81 4.26
N ARG A 52 -1.86 12.26 3.85
CA ARG A 52 -1.52 13.67 3.67
C ARG A 52 -0.92 13.90 2.29
N PRO A 53 -1.09 15.11 1.70
CA PRO A 53 -0.34 15.49 0.51
C PRO A 53 1.16 15.29 0.69
N GLN A 54 1.85 14.96 -0.40
CA GLN A 54 3.27 14.68 -0.48
C GLN A 54 3.71 13.30 0.07
N MET A 55 2.83 12.48 0.64
CA MET A 55 3.18 11.11 1.02
C MET A 55 3.56 10.29 -0.21
N PRO A 56 4.63 9.47 -0.13
CA PRO A 56 5.01 8.58 -1.21
C PRO A 56 3.97 7.48 -1.41
N ALA A 57 3.82 7.03 -2.64
CA ALA A 57 3.01 5.88 -3.01
C ALA A 57 3.79 4.94 -3.92
N ARG A 58 3.55 3.64 -3.77
CA ARG A 58 4.06 2.58 -4.63
C ARG A 58 2.90 2.05 -5.44
N LEU A 59 3.09 1.99 -6.75
CA LEU A 59 2.08 1.61 -7.73
C LEU A 59 2.50 0.29 -8.38
N GLU A 60 1.70 -0.74 -8.17
CA GLU A 60 1.98 -2.12 -8.60
C GLU A 60 0.76 -2.71 -9.33
N GLY A 61 0.92 -3.87 -9.95
CA GLY A 61 -0.20 -4.59 -10.58
C GLY A 61 -0.79 -3.92 -11.82
N TRP A 62 -0.04 -3.01 -12.45
CA TRP A 62 -0.44 -2.31 -13.67
C TRP A 62 -0.16 -3.12 -14.96
N GLY A 63 0.44 -4.32 -14.84
CA GLY A 63 0.75 -5.21 -15.95
C GLY A 63 2.24 -5.31 -16.28
N GLY A 64 3.07 -4.40 -15.78
CA GLY A 64 4.53 -4.50 -15.86
C GLY A 64 5.13 -5.01 -14.55
N ASP A 65 6.42 -5.41 -14.61
CA ASP A 65 7.12 -6.05 -13.48
C ASP A 65 7.69 -5.02 -12.47
N GLN A 66 7.83 -3.76 -12.88
CA GLN A 66 8.43 -2.72 -12.04
C GLN A 66 7.40 -2.02 -11.16
N VAL A 67 7.83 -1.69 -9.94
CA VAL A 67 7.08 -0.80 -9.05
C VAL A 67 7.25 0.63 -9.53
N VAL A 68 6.15 1.30 -9.85
CA VAL A 68 6.15 2.70 -10.24
C VAL A 68 5.98 3.56 -8.99
N GLN A 69 6.73 4.65 -8.91
CA GLN A 69 6.63 5.58 -7.80
C GLN A 69 5.52 6.61 -8.06
N GLY A 70 4.84 6.97 -6.99
CA GLY A 70 3.84 8.03 -7.02
C GLY A 70 3.91 8.90 -5.78
N LYS A 71 3.18 10.00 -5.81
CA LYS A 71 3.11 10.95 -4.71
C LYS A 71 1.69 11.46 -4.54
N VAL A 72 1.19 11.41 -3.32
CA VAL A 72 -0.14 11.95 -3.03
C VAL A 72 -0.15 13.45 -3.31
N ARG A 73 -0.99 13.86 -4.26
CA ARG A 73 -1.22 15.27 -4.57
C ARG A 73 -2.32 15.86 -3.71
N LEU A 74 -3.44 15.15 -3.61
CA LEU A 74 -4.65 15.66 -2.98
C LEU A 74 -5.43 14.54 -2.29
N VAL A 75 -5.96 14.83 -1.13
CA VAL A 75 -7.05 14.08 -0.50
C VAL A 75 -8.30 14.95 -0.60
N GLU A 76 -9.31 14.51 -1.35
CA GLU A 76 -10.54 15.29 -1.49
C GLU A 76 -11.24 15.43 -0.13
N PRO A 77 -11.70 16.65 0.24
CA PRO A 77 -12.38 16.87 1.52
C PRO A 77 -13.82 16.36 1.53
N HIS A 78 -14.30 15.80 0.42
CA HIS A 78 -15.66 15.30 0.25
C HIS A 78 -15.68 13.76 0.29
N ALA A 79 -16.60 13.21 1.11
CA ALA A 79 -16.86 11.77 1.14
C ALA A 79 -18.20 11.47 0.44
N PHE A 80 -18.20 10.45 -0.40
CA PHE A 80 -19.37 9.93 -1.08
C PHE A 80 -19.73 8.53 -0.57
N THR A 81 -20.96 8.11 -0.82
CA THR A 81 -21.41 6.76 -0.47
C THR A 81 -21.18 5.82 -1.64
N LYS A 82 -20.54 4.68 -1.37
CA LYS A 82 -20.37 3.57 -2.32
C LYS A 82 -20.88 2.29 -1.68
N VAL A 83 -21.63 1.50 -2.44
CA VAL A 83 -22.07 0.17 -1.99
C VAL A 83 -20.98 -0.84 -2.35
N SER A 84 -20.50 -1.58 -1.35
CA SER A 84 -19.52 -2.64 -1.55
C SER A 84 -20.13 -3.85 -2.27
N ALA A 85 -19.29 -4.78 -2.71
CA ALA A 85 -19.75 -6.04 -3.32
C ALA A 85 -20.63 -6.90 -2.39
N LEU A 86 -20.56 -6.64 -1.07
CA LEU A 86 -21.39 -7.31 -0.05
C LEU A 86 -22.68 -6.56 0.28
N GLY A 87 -23.02 -5.49 -0.47
CA GLY A 87 -24.20 -4.68 -0.24
C GLY A 87 -24.12 -3.71 0.94
N ILE A 88 -22.91 -3.48 1.50
CA ILE A 88 -22.70 -2.58 2.63
C ILE A 88 -22.37 -1.18 2.11
N GLU A 89 -23.08 -0.17 2.63
CA GLU A 89 -22.74 1.23 2.36
C GLU A 89 -21.46 1.65 3.06
N GLU A 90 -20.54 2.20 2.29
CA GLU A 90 -19.24 2.69 2.77
C GLU A 90 -19.08 4.17 2.43
N LYS A 91 -18.56 4.95 3.37
CA LYS A 91 -18.16 6.34 3.13
C LYS A 91 -16.72 6.35 2.65
N ARG A 92 -16.53 6.77 1.40
CA ARG A 92 -15.24 6.82 0.72
C ARG A 92 -14.89 8.24 0.31
N THR A 93 -13.60 8.54 0.24
CA THR A 93 -13.08 9.77 -0.33
C THR A 93 -12.01 9.45 -1.37
N ARG A 94 -11.80 10.35 -2.32
CA ARG A 94 -10.79 10.17 -3.35
C ARG A 94 -9.45 10.73 -2.89
N VAL A 95 -8.42 9.97 -3.18
CA VAL A 95 -7.02 10.38 -3.04
C VAL A 95 -6.42 10.36 -4.43
N ILE A 96 -5.88 11.50 -4.85
CA ILE A 96 -5.24 11.69 -6.14
C ILE A 96 -3.74 11.54 -5.95
N ILE A 97 -3.14 10.65 -6.73
CA ILE A 97 -1.71 10.34 -6.69
C ILE A 97 -1.12 10.67 -8.06
N ASP A 98 -0.13 11.55 -8.09
CA ASP A 98 0.67 11.81 -9.28
C ASP A 98 1.64 10.66 -9.51
N VAL A 99 1.74 10.20 -10.74
CA VAL A 99 2.68 9.17 -11.16
C VAL A 99 4.02 9.82 -11.48
N ILE A 100 5.09 9.31 -10.88
CA ILE A 100 6.44 9.78 -11.15
C ILE A 100 7.03 8.90 -12.26
N ASP A 101 7.46 9.52 -13.36
CA ASP A 101 8.03 8.82 -14.51
C ASP A 101 7.18 7.64 -15.00
N PRO A 102 5.94 7.90 -15.50
CA PRO A 102 5.04 6.84 -15.92
C PRO A 102 5.68 5.99 -17.05
N PRO A 103 5.68 4.66 -16.90
CA PRO A 103 6.20 3.77 -17.92
C PRO A 103 5.32 3.80 -19.17
N SER A 104 5.92 3.64 -20.34
CA SER A 104 5.23 3.72 -21.65
C SER A 104 4.08 2.72 -21.84
N GLY A 105 4.01 1.68 -21.00
CA GLY A 105 2.95 0.68 -21.06
C GLY A 105 1.76 0.97 -20.14
N LEU A 106 1.83 1.96 -19.26
CA LEU A 106 0.74 2.36 -18.38
C LEU A 106 -0.17 3.36 -19.12
N GLY A 107 -1.45 3.09 -19.17
CA GLY A 107 -2.44 3.90 -19.87
C GLY A 107 -3.65 4.29 -19.03
N ASP A 108 -4.47 5.15 -19.59
CA ASP A 108 -5.75 5.56 -19.01
C ASP A 108 -6.68 4.36 -18.83
N GLY A 109 -7.39 4.32 -17.71
CA GLY A 109 -8.31 3.24 -17.36
C GLY A 109 -7.65 1.94 -16.89
N PHE A 110 -6.31 1.89 -16.75
CA PHE A 110 -5.63 0.70 -16.25
C PHE A 110 -5.88 0.50 -14.76
N ARG A 111 -5.99 -0.78 -14.38
CA ARG A 111 -6.07 -1.15 -12.96
C ARG A 111 -4.68 -1.08 -12.35
N VAL A 112 -4.59 -0.43 -11.20
CA VAL A 112 -3.36 -0.27 -10.43
C VAL A 112 -3.64 -0.58 -8.95
N ILE A 113 -2.67 -1.17 -8.27
CA ILE A 113 -2.67 -1.34 -6.82
C ILE A 113 -1.77 -0.25 -6.25
N ALA A 114 -2.34 0.68 -5.48
CA ALA A 114 -1.60 1.77 -4.87
C ALA A 114 -1.41 1.51 -3.36
N SER A 115 -0.17 1.50 -2.92
CA SER A 115 0.24 1.39 -1.51
C SER A 115 0.79 2.74 -1.05
N ILE A 116 0.01 3.51 -0.28
CA ILE A 116 0.43 4.80 0.27
C ILE A 116 1.28 4.54 1.51
N VAL A 117 2.48 5.12 1.54
CA VAL A 117 3.43 4.98 2.66
C VAL A 117 3.05 5.97 3.75
N LEU A 118 2.45 5.50 4.82
CA LEU A 118 2.01 6.33 5.94
C LEU A 118 3.16 6.73 6.87
N TRP A 119 4.20 5.90 6.93
CA TRP A 119 5.37 6.11 7.76
C TRP A 119 6.58 5.37 7.19
N GLN A 120 7.73 5.98 7.29
CA GLN A 120 9.02 5.37 6.93
C GLN A 120 10.13 5.95 7.81
N THR A 121 11.21 5.18 8.01
CA THR A 121 12.43 5.64 8.67
C THR A 121 13.63 4.92 8.08
N ASP A 122 14.78 5.60 8.08
CA ASP A 122 16.05 5.03 7.63
C ASP A 122 16.76 4.28 8.78
N HIS A 123 16.30 4.49 10.02
CA HIS A 123 16.88 3.90 11.21
C HIS A 123 15.80 3.29 12.09
N ALA A 124 15.71 1.96 12.09
CA ALA A 124 14.83 1.22 12.98
C ALA A 124 15.46 -0.10 13.39
N THR A 125 15.35 -0.43 14.67
CA THR A 125 15.56 -1.82 15.12
C THR A 125 14.28 -2.57 14.81
N LYS A 126 14.35 -3.59 13.97
CA LYS A 126 13.18 -4.31 13.51
C LYS A 126 13.30 -5.82 13.68
N LEU A 127 12.15 -6.45 13.89
CA LEU A 127 12.01 -7.90 13.95
C LEU A 127 10.94 -8.37 12.97
N PRO A 128 11.01 -9.64 12.52
CA PRO A 128 9.90 -10.25 11.81
C PRO A 128 8.62 -10.21 12.65
N ALA A 129 7.50 -9.76 12.09
CA ALA A 129 6.21 -9.71 12.80
C ALA A 129 5.79 -11.10 13.30
N SER A 130 6.22 -12.17 12.61
CA SER A 130 6.00 -13.56 12.97
C SER A 130 6.73 -14.03 14.24
N SER A 131 7.63 -13.22 14.79
CA SER A 131 8.31 -13.54 16.07
C SER A 131 7.57 -13.04 17.29
N LEU A 132 6.56 -12.16 17.11
CA LEU A 132 5.81 -11.57 18.19
C LEU A 132 4.67 -12.49 18.68
N PHE A 133 4.50 -12.53 19.99
CA PHE A 133 3.32 -13.14 20.63
C PHE A 133 2.88 -12.31 21.84
N ARG A 134 1.66 -12.56 22.33
CA ARG A 134 1.15 -11.91 23.52
C ARG A 134 1.60 -12.67 24.77
N CYS A 135 2.22 -11.95 25.69
CA CYS A 135 2.48 -12.47 27.03
C CYS A 135 1.22 -12.48 27.89
N GLU A 136 1.28 -13.15 29.04
CA GLU A 136 0.21 -13.18 30.05
C GLU A 136 -0.18 -11.79 30.54
N THR A 137 0.77 -10.85 30.57
CA THR A 137 0.58 -9.42 30.90
C THR A 137 -0.08 -8.60 29.79
N ALA A 138 -0.55 -9.22 28.70
CA ALA A 138 -1.03 -8.58 27.48
C ALA A 138 0.03 -7.69 26.76
N GLN A 139 1.26 -7.71 27.20
CA GLN A 139 2.40 -7.07 26.55
C GLN A 139 2.85 -7.88 25.32
N TRP A 140 3.65 -7.27 24.44
CA TRP A 140 4.30 -8.02 23.36
C TRP A 140 5.59 -8.68 23.87
N CYS A 141 5.80 -9.92 23.44
CA CYS A 141 6.98 -10.70 23.76
C CYS A 141 7.60 -11.34 22.53
N VAL A 142 8.87 -11.66 22.66
CA VAL A 142 9.63 -12.52 21.76
C VAL A 142 10.39 -13.57 22.54
N PHE A 143 10.73 -14.68 21.92
CA PHE A 143 11.73 -15.61 22.42
C PHE A 143 13.06 -15.31 21.77
N ARG A 144 14.04 -14.86 22.58
CA ARG A 144 15.46 -14.73 22.16
C ARG A 144 16.15 -16.07 22.32
N LEU A 145 17.10 -16.36 21.45
CA LEU A 145 18.00 -17.48 21.62
C LEU A 145 19.19 -17.06 22.50
N GLU A 146 19.42 -17.78 23.58
CA GLU A 146 20.60 -17.66 24.46
C GLU A 146 21.30 -19.03 24.55
N GLY A 147 22.35 -19.21 23.73
CA GLY A 147 23.00 -20.50 23.55
C GLY A 147 22.06 -21.54 22.90
N ASP A 148 21.72 -22.60 23.62
CA ASP A 148 20.78 -23.64 23.17
C ASP A 148 19.37 -23.52 23.78
N ARG A 149 19.08 -22.40 24.46
CA ARG A 149 17.80 -22.16 25.16
C ARG A 149 17.14 -20.88 24.69
N VAL A 150 15.83 -20.86 24.80
CA VAL A 150 15.05 -19.64 24.55
C VAL A 150 14.79 -18.88 25.83
N ARG A 151 14.85 -17.55 25.76
CA ARG A 151 14.50 -16.63 26.80
C ARG A 151 13.34 -15.75 26.37
N ARG A 152 12.23 -15.78 27.11
CA ARG A 152 11.11 -14.89 26.90
C ARG A 152 11.49 -13.46 27.31
N THR A 153 11.32 -12.52 26.39
CA THR A 153 11.67 -11.12 26.59
C THR A 153 10.51 -10.23 26.20
N GLU A 154 10.09 -9.36 27.12
CA GLU A 154 9.10 -8.34 26.82
C GLU A 154 9.70 -7.26 25.92
N VAL A 155 8.94 -6.82 24.92
CA VAL A 155 9.32 -5.81 23.97
C VAL A 155 8.25 -4.75 23.80
N ARG A 156 8.66 -3.51 23.62
CA ARG A 156 7.79 -2.42 23.24
C ARG A 156 7.94 -2.19 21.75
N ILE A 157 6.79 -2.14 21.07
CA ILE A 157 6.73 -1.94 19.63
C ILE A 157 6.12 -0.58 19.32
N ASN A 158 6.48 -0.02 18.17
CA ASN A 158 5.94 1.22 17.64
C ASN A 158 5.13 0.93 16.37
N HIS A 159 5.78 0.97 15.22
CA HIS A 159 5.13 0.71 13.95
C HIS A 159 5.24 -0.77 13.56
N ARG A 160 4.24 -1.26 12.85
CA ARG A 160 4.27 -2.62 12.32
C ARG A 160 3.53 -2.70 10.99
N ASN A 161 3.97 -3.61 10.14
CA ASN A 161 3.25 -4.05 8.95
C ASN A 161 3.03 -5.57 8.99
N SER A 162 2.69 -6.19 7.87
CA SER A 162 2.51 -7.66 7.75
C SER A 162 3.77 -8.45 8.06
N ASP A 163 4.94 -7.91 7.75
CA ASP A 163 6.21 -8.63 7.71
C ASP A 163 7.15 -8.27 8.86
N GLU A 164 7.17 -7.00 9.22
CA GLU A 164 8.14 -6.43 10.16
C GLU A 164 7.46 -5.57 11.23
N VAL A 165 8.14 -5.47 12.36
CA VAL A 165 7.76 -4.60 13.48
C VAL A 165 8.96 -3.81 13.96
N GLU A 166 8.75 -2.53 14.22
CA GLU A 166 9.72 -1.64 14.84
C GLU A 166 9.72 -1.80 16.35
N LEU A 167 10.92 -2.00 16.92
CA LEU A 167 11.13 -2.04 18.36
C LEU A 167 11.49 -0.66 18.90
N LEU A 168 10.85 -0.27 20.00
CA LEU A 168 11.27 0.85 20.84
C LEU A 168 12.27 0.43 21.91
N SER A 169 12.32 -0.85 22.26
CA SER A 169 13.27 -1.39 23.22
C SER A 169 14.50 -1.89 22.46
N PRO A 170 15.71 -1.37 22.73
CA PRO A 170 16.90 -1.88 22.07
C PRO A 170 17.12 -3.34 22.46
N LEU A 171 17.09 -4.22 21.48
CA LEU A 171 17.78 -5.50 21.57
C LEU A 171 19.17 -5.29 20.99
N THR A 172 20.19 -5.95 21.55
CA THR A 172 21.53 -5.92 21.00
C THR A 172 21.53 -6.40 19.54
N ASP A 173 22.29 -5.78 18.66
CA ASP A 173 22.22 -5.89 17.19
C ASP A 173 22.37 -7.31 16.57
N THR A 174 22.63 -8.31 17.38
CA THR A 174 22.89 -9.70 16.94
C THR A 174 22.03 -10.74 17.67
N VAL A 175 20.82 -10.37 18.05
CA VAL A 175 19.93 -11.29 18.77
C VAL A 175 19.12 -12.14 17.79
N GLU A 176 19.29 -13.45 17.86
CA GLU A 176 18.42 -14.40 17.16
C GLU A 176 17.08 -14.53 17.90
N VAL A 177 15.98 -14.49 17.15
CA VAL A 177 14.63 -14.64 17.68
C VAL A 177 13.90 -15.81 17.00
N VAL A 178 13.03 -16.46 17.78
CA VAL A 178 12.20 -17.55 17.25
C VAL A 178 11.09 -16.96 16.39
N ARG A 179 11.02 -17.39 15.13
CA ARG A 179 9.88 -17.11 14.24
C ARG A 179 8.80 -18.16 14.43
N TYR A 180 7.54 -17.75 14.40
CA TYR A 180 6.38 -18.63 14.59
C TYR A 180 6.47 -19.47 15.88
N PRO A 181 6.63 -18.86 17.08
CA PRO A 181 6.74 -19.59 18.31
C PRO A 181 5.45 -20.39 18.57
N GLN A 182 5.62 -21.69 18.83
CA GLN A 182 4.48 -22.53 19.18
C GLN A 182 3.97 -22.16 20.57
N SER A 183 2.68 -22.32 20.82
CA SER A 183 2.04 -22.03 22.11
C SER A 183 2.59 -22.88 23.26
N SER A 184 3.18 -24.03 22.98
CA SER A 184 3.83 -24.93 23.92
C SER A 184 5.26 -24.52 24.30
N LEU A 185 5.86 -23.52 23.63
CA LEU A 185 7.23 -23.10 23.88
C LEU A 185 7.29 -22.32 25.20
N GLN A 186 8.17 -22.76 26.11
CA GLN A 186 8.32 -22.18 27.44
C GLN A 186 9.65 -21.46 27.61
N ASP A 187 9.70 -20.49 28.53
CA ASP A 187 10.92 -19.81 28.92
C ASP A 187 11.95 -20.79 29.46
N GLY A 188 13.22 -20.65 29.04
CA GLY A 188 14.33 -21.54 29.39
C GLY A 188 14.35 -22.88 28.65
N GLN A 189 13.37 -23.16 27.80
CA GLN A 189 13.32 -24.43 27.05
C GLN A 189 14.48 -24.54 26.08
N ARG A 190 15.07 -25.76 26.01
CA ARG A 190 16.12 -26.07 25.06
C ARG A 190 15.55 -26.24 23.66
N VAL A 191 16.18 -25.62 22.68
CA VAL A 191 15.78 -25.65 21.27
C VAL A 191 16.96 -26.02 20.37
N LYS A 192 16.65 -26.50 19.18
CA LYS A 192 17.62 -26.70 18.10
C LYS A 192 17.26 -25.78 16.93
N LEU A 193 18.26 -25.13 16.37
CA LEU A 193 18.07 -24.39 15.12
C LEU A 193 17.63 -25.37 14.03
N ARG A 194 16.52 -25.04 13.37
CA ARG A 194 16.11 -25.74 12.17
C ARG A 194 16.85 -25.07 11.00
N THR A 195 17.90 -25.70 10.51
CA THR A 195 18.44 -25.39 9.19
C THR A 195 17.41 -25.79 8.17
N GLY A 196 16.61 -24.82 7.71
CA GLY A 196 15.66 -25.03 6.61
C GLY A 196 16.39 -25.19 5.28
N PRO A 197 15.73 -25.77 4.29
CA PRO A 197 16.21 -25.76 2.93
C PRO A 197 16.26 -24.32 2.40
#